data_8662a691bb8795a9b38420d91ff3d3b0
#
_entry.id   8662a691bb8795a9b38420d91ff3d3b0
#
_cell.length_a   1.000
_cell.length_b   1.000
_cell.length_c   1.000
_cell.angle_alpha   90.00
_cell.angle_beta   90.00
_cell.angle_gamma   90.00
#
_symmetry.space_group_name_H-M   'P 1'
#
loop_
_entity.id
_entity.type
_entity.pdbx_description
1 polymer ?
#
loop_
_entity_poly.entity_id
_entity_poly.type
_entity_poly.pdbx_seq_one_letter_code
_entity_poly.pdbx_strand_id
1 'polypeptide(L)'
;MIIIISANKFFINGIRSLVNMTMSAQRRYSQTLFLDNISDVNDKSLTIARTIIVDYSHPDIQQLAALLYRKKKIIHGDIVFVVKSEILADPVENIIINSISTIVLDYIDVTQRLQKYLQNASDHRFIKVFRKSISS
;
A
#
# COMPACT_ATOMS: atom_id res chain seq x y z
N MET A 1 -7.31 9.41 4.74
CA MET A 1 -7.11 9.28 3.29
C MET A 1 -6.32 8.02 2.96
N ILE A 2 -6.74 7.32 1.94
CA ILE A 2 -6.00 6.19 1.36
C ILE A 2 -5.47 6.63 0.00
N ILE A 3 -4.19 6.42 -0.26
CA ILE A 3 -3.61 6.64 -1.59
C ILE A 3 -3.33 5.28 -2.21
N ILE A 4 -3.75 5.09 -3.44
CA ILE A 4 -3.52 3.86 -4.21
C ILE A 4 -2.76 4.24 -5.47
N ILE A 5 -1.58 3.65 -5.64
CA ILE A 5 -0.69 3.96 -6.76
C ILE A 5 -0.52 2.70 -7.61
N SER A 6 -1.08 2.73 -8.81
CA SER A 6 -0.99 1.63 -9.77
C SER A 6 -1.25 2.14 -11.17
N ALA A 7 -0.59 1.56 -12.16
CA ALA A 7 -0.87 1.79 -13.57
C ALA A 7 -1.79 0.70 -14.17
N ASN A 8 -2.19 -0.27 -13.37
CA ASN A 8 -3.01 -1.40 -13.81
C ASN A 8 -4.48 -1.14 -13.49
N LYS A 9 -5.30 -0.99 -14.51
CA LYS A 9 -6.72 -0.68 -14.35
C LYS A 9 -7.49 -1.78 -13.63
N PHE A 10 -7.13 -3.05 -13.84
CA PHE A 10 -7.76 -4.17 -13.14
C PHE A 10 -7.47 -4.12 -11.65
N PHE A 11 -6.23 -3.83 -11.30
CA PHE A 11 -5.83 -3.66 -9.91
C PHE A 11 -6.60 -2.50 -9.27
N ILE A 12 -6.64 -1.36 -9.94
CA ILE A 12 -7.35 -0.17 -9.43
C ILE A 12 -8.83 -0.47 -9.23
N ASN A 13 -9.48 -1.10 -10.20
CA ASN A 13 -10.90 -1.42 -10.11
C ASN A 13 -11.19 -2.41 -8.98
N GLY A 14 -10.34 -3.42 -8.81
CA GLY A 14 -10.46 -4.37 -7.72
C GLY A 14 -10.33 -3.71 -6.36
N ILE A 15 -9.34 -2.85 -6.20
CA ILE A 15 -9.15 -2.11 -4.94
C ILE A 15 -10.29 -1.13 -4.70
N ARG A 16 -10.76 -0.45 -5.76
CA ARG A 16 -11.89 0.48 -5.64
C ARG A 16 -13.14 -0.23 -5.13
N SER A 17 -13.46 -1.41 -5.67
CA SER A 17 -14.60 -2.20 -5.19
C SER A 17 -14.41 -2.60 -3.74
N LEU A 18 -13.22 -3.05 -3.39
CA LEU A 18 -12.90 -3.48 -2.04
C LEU A 18 -13.02 -2.34 -1.03
N VAL A 19 -12.48 -1.17 -1.37
CA VAL A 19 -12.56 0.03 -0.52
C VAL A 19 -14.01 0.45 -0.34
N ASN A 20 -14.79 0.47 -1.43
CA ASN A 20 -16.21 0.84 -1.36
C ASN A 20 -17.00 -0.09 -0.45
N MET A 21 -16.76 -1.39 -0.55
CA MET A 21 -17.41 -2.37 0.32
C MET A 21 -17.05 -2.15 1.79
N THR A 22 -15.79 -1.89 2.05
CA THR A 22 -15.28 -1.70 3.41
C THR A 22 -15.76 -0.37 4.00
N MET A 23 -15.74 0.69 3.19
CA MET A 23 -16.07 2.04 3.65
C MET A 23 -17.55 2.25 3.89
N SER A 24 -18.42 1.49 3.23
CA SER A 24 -19.85 1.55 3.53
C SER A 24 -20.16 1.17 4.98
N ALA A 25 -19.29 0.35 5.59
CA ALA A 25 -19.40 -0.07 6.96
C ALA A 25 -18.60 0.82 7.93
N GLN A 26 -17.56 1.47 7.45
CA GLN A 26 -16.62 2.23 8.30
C GLN A 26 -16.29 3.58 7.66
N ARG A 27 -16.95 4.62 8.06
CA ARG A 27 -16.79 5.97 7.48
C ARG A 27 -15.40 6.61 7.70
N ARG A 28 -14.37 5.84 8.01
CA ARG A 28 -13.05 6.38 8.40
C ARG A 28 -12.18 6.80 7.24
N TYR A 29 -12.39 6.21 6.08
CA TYR A 29 -11.62 6.52 4.88
C TYR A 29 -12.52 7.30 3.93
N SER A 30 -12.87 8.53 4.32
CA SER A 30 -13.77 9.37 3.54
C SER A 30 -13.18 9.78 2.19
N GLN A 31 -11.85 9.63 2.03
CA GLN A 31 -11.17 10.01 0.80
C GLN A 31 -10.23 8.91 0.35
N THR A 32 -10.37 8.56 -0.92
CA THR A 32 -9.44 7.62 -1.58
C THR A 32 -8.93 8.29 -2.85
N LEU A 33 -7.61 8.33 -2.99
CA LEU A 33 -6.95 8.96 -4.12
C LEU A 33 -6.27 7.87 -4.95
N PHE A 34 -6.64 7.77 -6.23
CA PHE A 34 -6.05 6.82 -7.16
C PHE A 34 -5.07 7.56 -8.06
N LEU A 35 -3.80 7.16 -8.02
CA LEU A 35 -2.74 7.77 -8.81
C LEU A 35 -2.11 6.72 -9.72
N ASP A 36 -2.06 7.01 -11.01
CA ASP A 36 -1.38 6.15 -11.99
C ASP A 36 0.01 6.68 -12.36
N ASN A 37 0.27 7.94 -12.09
CA ASN A 37 1.53 8.59 -12.46
C ASN A 37 2.25 9.09 -11.21
N ILE A 38 3.55 8.80 -11.15
CA ILE A 38 4.41 9.21 -10.05
C ILE A 38 4.45 10.75 -9.89
N SER A 39 4.29 11.49 -10.97
CA SER A 39 4.30 12.96 -10.93
C SER A 39 3.13 13.55 -10.15
N ASP A 40 2.07 12.77 -9.95
CA ASP A 40 0.90 13.21 -9.19
C ASP A 40 1.04 12.99 -7.69
N VAL A 41 2.11 12.32 -7.27
CA VAL A 41 2.41 12.11 -5.85
C VAL A 41 3.02 13.39 -5.28
N ASN A 42 2.41 13.94 -4.24
CA ASN A 42 2.90 15.17 -3.63
C ASN A 42 3.01 15.05 -2.12
N ASP A 43 3.80 15.94 -1.51
CA ASP A 43 4.12 15.87 -0.09
C ASP A 43 2.89 16.03 0.81
N LYS A 44 1.95 16.89 0.41
CA LYS A 44 0.73 17.10 1.18
C LYS A 44 -0.10 15.83 1.30
N SER A 45 -0.30 15.14 0.19
CA SER A 45 -1.04 13.87 0.17
C SER A 45 -0.31 12.80 0.98
N LEU A 46 1.02 12.71 0.83
CA LEU A 46 1.81 11.74 1.57
C LEU A 46 1.73 11.97 3.09
N THR A 47 1.71 13.23 3.51
CA THR A 47 1.67 13.57 4.93
C THR A 47 0.33 13.21 5.57
N ILE A 48 -0.78 13.41 4.89
CA ILE A 48 -2.10 13.19 5.45
C ILE A 48 -2.62 11.76 5.23
N ALA A 49 -1.98 10.99 4.36
CA ALA A 49 -2.42 9.62 4.07
C ALA A 49 -2.27 8.72 5.29
N ARG A 50 -3.30 7.95 5.61
CA ARG A 50 -3.24 6.90 6.64
C ARG A 50 -2.68 5.60 6.09
N THR A 51 -2.86 5.39 4.79
CA THR A 51 -2.41 4.19 4.10
C THR A 51 -2.03 4.56 2.67
N ILE A 52 -0.89 4.10 2.24
CA ILE A 52 -0.42 4.23 0.86
C ILE A 52 -0.24 2.82 0.32
N ILE A 53 -1.08 2.44 -0.64
CA ILE A 53 -1.04 1.12 -1.26
C ILE A 53 -0.36 1.25 -2.60
N VAL A 54 0.74 0.53 -2.79
CA VAL A 54 1.57 0.61 -3.98
C VAL A 54 1.59 -0.73 -4.68
N ASP A 55 1.16 -0.72 -5.94
CA ASP A 55 1.32 -1.86 -6.84
C ASP A 55 2.78 -1.91 -7.29
N TYR A 56 3.53 -2.91 -6.81
CA TYR A 56 4.95 -3.02 -7.10
C TYR A 56 5.23 -3.39 -8.56
N SER A 57 4.19 -3.69 -9.33
CA SER A 57 4.30 -3.92 -10.79
C SER A 57 4.24 -2.63 -11.61
N HIS A 58 4.16 -1.47 -10.95
CA HIS A 58 4.15 -0.18 -11.63
C HIS A 58 5.39 -0.01 -12.51
N PRO A 59 5.25 0.51 -13.75
CA PRO A 59 6.39 0.68 -14.64
C PRO A 59 7.52 1.54 -14.06
N ASP A 60 7.18 2.53 -13.24
CA ASP A 60 8.12 3.46 -12.63
C ASP A 60 8.42 3.12 -11.18
N ILE A 61 8.32 1.84 -10.81
CA ILE A 61 8.43 1.42 -9.42
C ILE A 61 9.78 1.80 -8.78
N GLN A 62 10.86 1.78 -9.53
CA GLN A 62 12.17 2.15 -8.98
C GLN A 62 12.20 3.62 -8.55
N GLN A 63 11.65 4.50 -9.38
CA GLN A 63 11.55 5.92 -9.07
C GLN A 63 10.59 6.17 -7.93
N LEU A 64 9.46 5.46 -7.92
CA LEU A 64 8.45 5.58 -6.87
C LEU A 64 9.00 5.09 -5.53
N ALA A 65 9.69 3.96 -5.52
CA ALA A 65 10.30 3.44 -4.30
C ALA A 65 11.35 4.42 -3.74
N ALA A 66 12.17 4.99 -4.60
CA ALA A 66 13.16 6.00 -4.20
C ALA A 66 12.47 7.24 -3.61
N LEU A 67 11.39 7.68 -4.23
CA LEU A 67 10.60 8.81 -3.74
C LEU A 67 10.04 8.54 -2.34
N LEU A 68 9.41 7.40 -2.15
CA LEU A 68 8.83 7.02 -0.86
C LEU A 68 9.92 6.89 0.22
N TYR A 69 11.07 6.35 -0.13
CA TYR A 69 12.20 6.26 0.79
C TYR A 69 12.67 7.64 1.23
N ARG A 70 12.83 8.57 0.29
CA ARG A 70 13.24 9.95 0.61
C ARG A 70 12.21 10.68 1.46
N LYS A 71 10.92 10.39 1.27
CA LYS A 71 9.83 11.05 1.96
C LYS A 71 9.36 10.32 3.23
N LYS A 72 10.09 9.29 3.63
CA LYS A 72 9.69 8.44 4.74
C LYS A 72 9.44 9.21 6.04
N LYS A 73 10.18 10.28 6.27
CA LYS A 73 10.04 11.10 7.48
C LYS A 73 8.69 11.81 7.57
N ILE A 74 8.10 12.18 6.44
CA ILE A 74 6.82 12.89 6.44
C ILE A 74 5.63 11.95 6.29
N ILE A 75 5.87 10.67 6.01
CA ILE A 75 4.81 9.67 5.85
C ILE A 75 4.53 9.06 7.22
N HIS A 76 3.36 9.37 7.78
CA HIS A 76 2.96 8.91 9.12
C HIS A 76 2.09 7.65 9.06
N GLY A 77 1.52 7.36 7.92
CA GLY A 77 0.67 6.18 7.72
C GLY A 77 1.47 4.95 7.30
N ASP A 78 0.73 3.89 7.00
CA ASP A 78 1.33 2.65 6.52
C ASP A 78 1.64 2.73 5.03
N ILE A 79 2.76 2.15 4.64
CA ILE A 79 3.12 1.93 3.24
C ILE A 79 2.96 0.44 2.96
N VAL A 80 1.96 0.10 2.15
CA VAL A 80 1.63 -1.27 1.80
C VAL A 80 2.10 -1.54 0.38
N PHE A 81 3.06 -2.44 0.23
CA PHE A 81 3.52 -2.89 -1.09
C PHE A 81 2.81 -4.20 -1.45
N VAL A 82 2.19 -4.22 -2.63
CA VAL A 82 1.61 -5.43 -3.20
C VAL A 82 2.60 -5.97 -4.21
N VAL A 83 3.16 -7.14 -3.94
CA VAL A 83 4.34 -7.65 -4.64
C VAL A 83 4.08 -9.08 -5.11
N LYS A 84 4.55 -9.41 -6.32
CA LYS A 84 4.52 -10.79 -6.82
C LYS A 84 5.58 -11.62 -6.12
N SER A 85 5.29 -12.90 -5.92
CA SER A 85 6.18 -13.83 -5.21
C SER A 85 7.57 -13.90 -5.85
N GLU A 86 7.65 -13.85 -7.18
CA GLU A 86 8.92 -13.92 -7.89
C GLU A 86 9.84 -12.75 -7.52
N ILE A 87 9.26 -11.58 -7.32
CA ILE A 87 10.01 -10.38 -6.94
C ILE A 87 10.49 -10.49 -5.50
N LEU A 88 9.64 -11.00 -4.61
CA LEU A 88 10.02 -11.20 -3.21
C LEU A 88 11.13 -12.23 -3.05
N ALA A 89 11.25 -13.17 -3.97
CA ALA A 89 12.31 -14.17 -3.97
C ALA A 89 13.67 -13.59 -4.35
N ASP A 90 13.70 -12.41 -5.00
CA ASP A 90 14.95 -11.72 -5.34
C ASP A 90 15.51 -11.05 -4.07
N PRO A 91 16.75 -11.42 -3.62
CA PRO A 91 17.30 -10.85 -2.40
C PRO A 91 17.45 -9.34 -2.40
N VAL A 92 17.82 -8.75 -3.53
CA VAL A 92 18.01 -7.29 -3.65
C VAL A 92 16.65 -6.59 -3.55
N GLU A 93 15.67 -7.06 -4.31
CA GLU A 93 14.32 -6.49 -4.27
C GLU A 93 13.69 -6.64 -2.88
N ASN A 94 13.90 -7.77 -2.25
CA ASN A 94 13.40 -8.01 -0.90
C ASN A 94 13.94 -6.99 0.09
N ILE A 95 15.23 -6.69 0.04
CA ILE A 95 15.85 -5.69 0.91
C ILE A 95 15.25 -4.31 0.67
N ILE A 96 15.10 -3.92 -0.59
CA ILE A 96 14.54 -2.61 -0.95
C ILE A 96 13.10 -2.50 -0.43
N ILE A 97 12.28 -3.51 -0.70
CA ILE A 97 10.88 -3.52 -0.31
C ILE A 97 10.76 -3.39 1.21
N ASN A 98 11.52 -4.17 1.96
CA ASN A 98 11.45 -4.17 3.41
C ASN A 98 12.02 -2.91 4.05
N SER A 99 12.89 -2.18 3.35
CA SER A 99 13.42 -0.92 3.85
C SER A 99 12.41 0.24 3.77
N ILE A 100 11.39 0.12 2.92
CA ILE A 100 10.42 1.18 2.66
C ILE A 100 9.05 0.84 3.24
N SER A 101 8.57 -0.38 2.99
CA SER A 101 7.21 -0.77 3.34
C SER A 101 7.05 -1.04 4.83
N THR A 102 5.86 -0.74 5.35
CA THR A 102 5.43 -1.22 6.67
C THR A 102 4.74 -2.58 6.57
N ILE A 103 4.09 -2.83 5.44
CA ILE A 103 3.36 -4.08 5.19
C ILE A 103 3.62 -4.51 3.76
N VAL A 104 3.85 -5.82 3.57
CA VAL A 104 4.01 -6.43 2.24
C VAL A 104 2.92 -7.46 2.06
N LEU A 105 2.19 -7.38 0.95
CA LEU A 105 1.15 -8.32 0.58
C LEU A 105 1.52 -9.03 -0.71
N ASP A 106 1.25 -10.34 -0.74
CA ASP A 106 1.44 -11.13 -1.96
C ASP A 106 0.30 -10.83 -2.94
N TYR A 107 0.66 -10.66 -4.20
CA TYR A 107 -0.29 -10.33 -5.26
C TYR A 107 -1.37 -11.41 -5.42
N ILE A 108 -1.05 -12.67 -5.14
CA ILE A 108 -1.97 -13.79 -5.35
C ILE A 108 -3.19 -13.71 -4.45
N ASP A 109 -2.98 -13.38 -3.17
CA ASP A 109 -4.07 -13.34 -2.20
C ASP A 109 -4.36 -11.93 -1.69
N VAL A 110 -3.99 -10.93 -2.49
CA VAL A 110 -4.07 -9.51 -2.10
C VAL A 110 -5.49 -9.09 -1.70
N THR A 111 -6.50 -9.58 -2.40
CA THR A 111 -7.88 -9.18 -2.13
C THR A 111 -8.29 -9.54 -0.71
N GLN A 112 -8.04 -10.76 -0.28
CA GLN A 112 -8.39 -11.22 1.06
C GLN A 112 -7.59 -10.50 2.14
N ARG A 113 -6.28 -10.37 1.93
CA ARG A 113 -5.40 -9.75 2.91
C ARG A 113 -5.66 -8.26 3.03
N LEU A 114 -5.89 -7.60 1.90
CA LEU A 114 -6.19 -6.18 1.90
C LEU A 114 -7.55 -5.90 2.52
N GLN A 115 -8.53 -6.77 2.28
CA GLN A 115 -9.83 -6.65 2.92
C GLN A 115 -9.69 -6.72 4.45
N LYS A 116 -8.94 -7.68 4.96
CA LYS A 116 -8.66 -7.79 6.39
C LYS A 116 -7.95 -6.56 6.92
N TYR A 117 -6.95 -6.09 6.20
CA TYR A 117 -6.22 -4.90 6.58
C TYR A 117 -7.14 -3.69 6.70
N LEU A 118 -7.97 -3.43 5.69
CA LEU A 118 -8.86 -2.27 5.66
C LEU A 118 -9.94 -2.36 6.75
N GLN A 119 -10.48 -3.55 6.99
CA GLN A 119 -11.48 -3.75 8.02
C GLN A 119 -10.93 -3.49 9.41
N ASN A 120 -9.66 -3.78 9.64
CA ASN A 120 -9.02 -3.71 10.95
C ASN A 120 -7.99 -2.59 11.04
N ALA A 121 -7.99 -1.66 10.10
CA ALA A 121 -6.98 -0.60 10.04
C ALA A 121 -6.99 0.33 11.25
N SER A 122 -8.08 0.37 12.01
CA SER A 122 -8.18 1.14 13.24
C SER A 122 -7.72 0.36 14.48
N ASP A 123 -7.52 -0.95 14.36
CA ASP A 123 -7.07 -1.79 15.46
C ASP A 123 -5.55 -1.92 15.41
N HIS A 124 -4.88 -1.14 16.22
CA HIS A 124 -3.42 -1.15 16.28
C HIS A 124 -2.85 -2.51 16.63
N ARG A 125 -3.54 -3.28 17.48
CA ARG A 125 -3.08 -4.61 17.85
C ARG A 125 -3.09 -5.55 16.66
N PHE A 126 -4.15 -5.51 15.87
CA PHE A 126 -4.25 -6.32 14.66
C PHE A 126 -3.15 -5.94 13.66
N ILE A 127 -2.96 -4.65 13.43
CA ILE A 127 -1.92 -4.17 12.49
C ILE A 127 -0.54 -4.62 12.93
N LYS A 128 -0.22 -4.52 14.22
CA LYS A 128 1.06 -4.96 14.76
C LYS A 128 1.29 -6.46 14.55
N VAL A 129 0.27 -7.27 14.83
CA VAL A 129 0.35 -8.72 14.62
C VAL A 129 0.54 -9.04 13.15
N PHE A 130 -0.20 -8.35 12.28
CA PHE A 130 -0.11 -8.53 10.84
C PHE A 130 1.29 -8.19 10.32
N ARG A 131 1.86 -7.08 10.75
CA ARG A 131 3.23 -6.68 10.40
C ARG A 131 4.24 -7.72 10.85
N LYS A 132 4.11 -8.22 12.06
CA LYS A 132 5.00 -9.23 12.62
C LYS A 132 4.99 -10.50 11.77
N SER A 133 3.83 -10.95 11.35
CA SER A 133 3.71 -12.17 10.54
C SER A 133 4.31 -12.00 9.15
N ILE A 134 4.31 -10.79 8.59
CA ILE A 134 4.88 -10.50 7.28
C ILE A 134 6.39 -10.28 7.37
N SER A 135 6.85 -9.60 8.40
CA SER A 135 8.26 -9.24 8.55
C SER A 135 9.14 -10.40 9.03
N SER A 136 8.51 -11.42 9.56
CA SER A 136 9.24 -12.63 9.94
C SER A 136 9.37 -13.57 8.75
#